data_4dc4e8937c2a2494ea63a26e41162e4f
#
_entry.id   4dc4e8937c2a2494ea63a26e41162e4f
#
_cell.length_a   1.000
_cell.length_b   1.000
_cell.length_c   1.000
_cell.angle_alpha   90.00
_cell.angle_beta   90.00
_cell.angle_gamma   90.00
#
_symmetry.space_group_name_H-M   'P 1'
#
loop_
_entity.id
_entity.type
_entity.pdbx_description
1 polymer ?
#
loop_
_entity_poly.entity_id
_entity_poly.type
_entity_poly.pdbx_seq_one_letter_code
_entity_poly.pdbx_strand_id
1 'polypeptide(L)'
;YYHEIMEEIQGLADGQQCDVRILQAVLFSMYSMPPSCNCSCFAFTTEHEILLGRNSDFLTEIERLNQNVVYKLTDVVYSFTGNTTAFVEIEDGVNEHGLAVGLTSVYPNQCKPGFNAGMIVRYLLEKCKNVSEAVSCLYQLPIASAQTLTLADAMGTITVIECNAEQIKVEKTLNNNLSFVCATNTFHFPEMMGYNNDKIDNWFAEERYQTLYSAFNRKNGGFNLPFAEKLLSGDYGFLCQYDRSTGKDTVWSVIYD
;
A
#
# COMPACT_ATOMS: atom_id res chain seq x y z
N TYR A 1 2.92 -20.11 -7.47
CA TYR A 1 3.40 -18.72 -7.53
C TYR A 1 4.29 -18.35 -6.34
N TYR A 2 3.93 -18.70 -5.08
CA TYR A 2 4.58 -18.18 -3.88
C TYR A 2 4.71 -19.31 -2.82
N HIS A 3 5.63 -20.24 -3.06
CA HIS A 3 5.81 -21.41 -2.19
C HIS A 3 6.38 -21.02 -0.82
N GLU A 4 7.28 -20.05 -0.78
CA GLU A 4 7.97 -19.61 0.43
C GLU A 4 6.99 -19.09 1.49
N ILE A 5 5.96 -18.34 1.08
CA ILE A 5 4.96 -17.83 2.02
C ILE A 5 4.10 -18.95 2.61
N MET A 6 3.88 -20.04 1.86
CA MET A 6 3.13 -21.19 2.37
C MET A 6 3.91 -21.94 3.45
N GLU A 7 5.25 -22.03 3.32
CA GLU A 7 6.11 -22.59 4.33
C GLU A 7 6.16 -21.71 5.58
N GLU A 8 6.21 -20.39 5.42
CA GLU A 8 6.15 -19.44 6.54
C GLU A 8 4.82 -19.54 7.29
N ILE A 9 3.68 -19.61 6.58
CA ILE A 9 2.36 -19.79 7.20
C ILE A 9 2.28 -21.13 7.94
N GLN A 10 2.87 -22.21 7.39
CA GLN A 10 2.95 -23.48 8.09
C GLN A 10 3.77 -23.35 9.39
N GLY A 11 4.95 -22.71 9.33
CA GLY A 11 5.78 -22.47 10.50
C GLY A 11 5.08 -21.63 11.57
N LEU A 12 4.30 -20.62 11.17
CA LEU A 12 3.46 -19.85 12.08
C LEU A 12 2.38 -20.71 12.74
N ALA A 13 1.71 -21.55 11.97
CA ALA A 13 0.67 -22.46 12.50
C ALA A 13 1.27 -23.47 13.50
N ASP A 14 2.44 -24.02 13.19
CA ASP A 14 3.16 -24.94 14.08
C ASP A 14 3.56 -24.24 15.38
N GLY A 15 4.10 -23.01 15.28
CA GLY A 15 4.48 -22.22 16.45
C GLY A 15 3.30 -21.81 17.33
N GLN A 16 2.14 -21.54 16.73
CA GLN A 16 0.90 -21.22 17.42
C GLN A 16 0.11 -22.48 17.87
N GLN A 17 0.54 -23.67 17.49
CA GLN A 17 -0.16 -24.93 17.73
C GLN A 17 -1.59 -24.92 17.22
N CYS A 18 -1.83 -24.34 16.04
CA CYS A 18 -3.14 -24.26 15.41
C CYS A 18 -3.16 -25.00 14.05
N ASP A 19 -4.36 -25.29 13.56
CA ASP A 19 -4.52 -25.89 12.22
C ASP A 19 -4.15 -24.83 11.17
N VAL A 20 -3.18 -25.16 10.33
CA VAL A 20 -2.70 -24.28 9.24
C VAL A 20 -3.83 -23.81 8.33
N ARG A 21 -4.87 -24.62 8.12
CA ARG A 21 -6.03 -24.25 7.28
C ARG A 21 -6.83 -23.10 7.86
N ILE A 22 -6.88 -22.98 9.20
CA ILE A 22 -7.54 -21.85 9.86
C ILE A 22 -6.74 -20.58 9.61
N LEU A 23 -5.42 -20.62 9.79
CA LEU A 23 -4.55 -19.48 9.54
C LEU A 23 -4.58 -19.05 8.06
N GLN A 24 -4.51 -20.01 7.14
CA GLN A 24 -4.68 -19.75 5.70
C GLN A 24 -6.04 -19.12 5.39
N ALA A 25 -7.14 -19.62 5.97
CA ALA A 25 -8.46 -19.06 5.74
C ALA A 25 -8.54 -17.60 6.20
N VAL A 26 -7.97 -17.27 7.36
CA VAL A 26 -7.90 -15.88 7.87
C VAL A 26 -7.09 -15.01 6.94
N LEU A 27 -5.84 -15.36 6.67
CA LEU A 27 -4.91 -14.56 5.87
C LEU A 27 -5.42 -14.37 4.42
N PHE A 28 -5.88 -15.43 3.77
CA PHE A 28 -6.32 -15.33 2.38
C PHE A 28 -7.70 -14.69 2.19
N SER A 29 -8.50 -14.55 3.25
CA SER A 29 -9.76 -13.80 3.19
C SER A 29 -9.62 -12.30 3.47
N MET A 30 -8.47 -11.86 3.95
CA MET A 30 -8.21 -10.44 4.17
C MET A 30 -8.32 -9.68 2.84
N TYR A 31 -8.75 -8.42 2.91
CA TYR A 31 -9.05 -7.58 1.74
C TYR A 31 -10.17 -8.09 0.81
N SER A 32 -10.78 -9.24 1.12
CA SER A 32 -11.98 -9.73 0.41
C SER A 32 -13.27 -9.32 1.10
N MET A 33 -13.17 -8.90 2.36
CA MET A 33 -14.29 -8.37 3.17
C MET A 33 -14.23 -6.83 3.20
N PRO A 34 -15.32 -6.16 3.63
CA PRO A 34 -15.31 -4.71 3.79
C PRO A 34 -14.11 -4.28 4.62
N PRO A 35 -13.23 -3.42 4.10
CA PRO A 35 -12.04 -3.03 4.82
C PRO A 35 -12.42 -2.16 6.02
N SER A 36 -11.84 -2.47 7.16
CA SER A 36 -11.77 -1.58 8.31
C SER A 36 -10.52 -0.70 8.29
N CYS A 37 -9.73 -0.77 7.20
CA CYS A 37 -8.50 -0.03 6.99
C CYS A 37 -8.62 0.91 5.80
N ASN A 38 -8.19 2.13 6.01
CA ASN A 38 -8.08 3.14 4.98
C ASN A 38 -6.67 3.72 5.01
N CYS A 39 -6.27 4.37 3.96
CA CYS A 39 -4.89 4.84 3.85
C CYS A 39 -4.80 6.03 2.90
N SER A 40 -3.76 6.81 3.09
CA SER A 40 -3.31 7.81 2.13
C SER A 40 -1.86 7.54 1.82
N CYS A 41 -1.50 7.51 0.55
CA CYS A 41 -0.14 7.25 0.12
C CYS A 41 0.29 8.23 -0.96
N PHE A 42 1.55 8.63 -0.95
CA PHE A 42 2.14 9.44 -2.01
C PHE A 42 3.61 9.07 -2.21
N ALA A 43 4.13 9.39 -3.36
CA ALA A 43 5.57 9.41 -3.60
C ALA A 43 5.94 10.65 -4.41
N PHE A 44 7.16 11.14 -4.23
CA PHE A 44 7.71 12.19 -5.06
C PHE A 44 9.20 11.97 -5.30
N THR A 45 9.68 12.58 -6.37
CA THR A 45 11.10 12.62 -6.71
C THR A 45 11.54 14.05 -6.99
N THR A 46 12.73 14.38 -6.53
CA THR A 46 13.41 15.66 -6.77
C THR A 46 14.84 15.37 -7.22
N GLU A 47 15.65 16.41 -7.43
CA GLU A 47 17.08 16.23 -7.71
C GLU A 47 17.86 15.61 -6.54
N HIS A 48 17.31 15.64 -5.33
CA HIS A 48 18.02 15.28 -4.08
C HIS A 48 17.34 14.20 -3.26
N GLU A 49 16.05 14.01 -3.42
CA GLU A 49 15.23 13.13 -2.55
C GLU A 49 14.23 12.33 -3.37
N ILE A 50 14.04 11.08 -2.98
CA ILE A 50 13.01 10.18 -3.50
C ILE A 50 12.28 9.66 -2.29
N LEU A 51 11.06 10.12 -2.04
CA LEU A 51 10.32 9.76 -0.82
C LEU A 51 9.00 9.08 -1.17
N LEU A 52 8.65 8.06 -0.38
CA LEU A 52 7.30 7.50 -0.31
C LEU A 52 6.77 7.71 1.10
N GLY A 53 5.62 8.39 1.22
CA GLY A 53 4.94 8.64 2.50
C GLY A 53 3.57 7.98 2.55
N ARG A 54 3.20 7.42 3.71
CA ARG A 54 1.92 6.76 3.90
C ARG A 54 1.37 6.96 5.31
N ASN A 55 0.05 7.26 5.37
CA ASN A 55 -0.77 7.13 6.58
C ASN A 55 -1.60 5.84 6.48
N SER A 56 -1.67 5.11 7.58
CA SER A 56 -2.60 4.01 7.76
C SER A 56 -3.68 4.41 8.77
N ASP A 57 -4.90 4.49 8.26
CA ASP A 57 -6.07 4.87 9.02
C ASP A 57 -6.83 3.58 9.36
N PHE A 58 -7.01 3.31 10.66
CA PHE A 58 -7.51 2.02 11.10
C PHE A 58 -8.40 2.13 12.35
N LEU A 59 -9.00 1.01 12.74
CA LEU A 59 -9.69 0.93 14.02
C LEU A 59 -8.69 1.00 15.18
N THR A 60 -8.93 1.87 16.15
CA THR A 60 -8.05 2.07 17.31
C THR A 60 -7.91 0.81 18.17
N GLU A 61 -8.88 -0.11 18.11
CA GLU A 61 -8.85 -1.37 18.84
C GLU A 61 -7.67 -2.27 18.46
N ILE A 62 -7.22 -2.21 17.19
CA ILE A 62 -6.13 -3.04 16.68
C ILE A 62 -4.82 -2.28 16.51
N GLU A 63 -4.76 -1.02 16.90
CA GLU A 63 -3.55 -0.18 16.83
C GLU A 63 -2.31 -0.87 17.41
N ARG A 64 -2.47 -1.61 18.52
CA ARG A 64 -1.38 -2.33 19.18
C ARG A 64 -0.86 -3.55 18.42
N LEU A 65 -1.59 -4.00 17.39
CA LEU A 65 -1.17 -5.12 16.54
C LEU A 65 -0.23 -4.67 15.42
N ASN A 66 -0.16 -3.36 15.17
CA ASN A 66 0.75 -2.82 14.19
C ASN A 66 2.20 -3.05 14.59
N GLN A 67 2.98 -3.61 13.68
CA GLN A 67 4.39 -3.92 13.85
C GLN A 67 5.20 -3.42 12.65
N ASN A 68 6.30 -2.74 12.93
CA ASN A 68 7.36 -2.56 11.93
C ASN A 68 8.33 -3.73 12.05
N VAL A 69 8.56 -4.44 10.97
CA VAL A 69 9.34 -5.67 10.94
C VAL A 69 10.45 -5.57 9.90
N VAL A 70 11.64 -6.06 10.26
CA VAL A 70 12.74 -6.28 9.31
C VAL A 70 12.76 -7.76 8.94
N TYR A 71 12.53 -8.04 7.67
CA TYR A 71 12.56 -9.40 7.12
C TYR A 71 13.92 -9.67 6.49
N LYS A 72 14.57 -10.71 7.00
CA LYS A 72 15.81 -11.24 6.45
C LYS A 72 15.72 -12.77 6.50
N LEU A 73 15.02 -13.33 5.53
CA LEU A 73 14.63 -14.74 5.55
C LEU A 73 15.71 -15.68 5.01
N THR A 74 16.03 -15.55 3.74
CA THR A 74 16.97 -16.43 3.03
C THR A 74 17.67 -15.64 1.92
N ASP A 75 18.69 -16.25 1.31
CA ASP A 75 19.39 -15.65 0.15
C ASP A 75 18.57 -15.72 -1.15
N VAL A 76 17.37 -16.29 -1.12
CA VAL A 76 16.51 -16.47 -2.30
C VAL A 76 15.53 -15.30 -2.49
N VAL A 77 15.28 -14.55 -1.44
CA VAL A 77 14.37 -13.39 -1.43
C VAL A 77 15.09 -12.15 -0.90
N TYR A 78 14.67 -10.98 -1.36
CA TYR A 78 15.27 -9.73 -0.90
C TYR A 78 14.88 -9.42 0.53
N SER A 79 15.83 -8.87 1.28
CA SER A 79 15.56 -8.34 2.61
C SER A 79 14.77 -7.04 2.49
N PHE A 80 13.83 -6.82 3.41
CA PHE A 80 13.05 -5.60 3.43
C PHE A 80 12.63 -5.22 4.86
N THR A 81 12.23 -3.97 5.05
CA THR A 81 11.50 -3.52 6.23
C THR A 81 10.09 -3.10 5.82
N GLY A 82 9.11 -3.36 6.66
CA GLY A 82 7.72 -3.02 6.36
C GLY A 82 6.81 -3.04 7.57
N ASN A 83 5.63 -2.49 7.41
CA ASN A 83 4.61 -2.45 8.45
C ASN A 83 3.50 -3.47 8.16
N THR A 84 3.00 -4.09 9.22
CA THR A 84 1.94 -5.09 9.17
C THR A 84 1.10 -5.09 10.43
N THR A 85 -0.16 -5.49 10.29
CA THR A 85 -1.07 -5.90 11.36
C THR A 85 -1.45 -7.37 11.26
N ALA A 86 -0.96 -8.08 10.22
CA ALA A 86 -1.49 -9.36 9.77
C ALA A 86 -0.39 -10.40 9.46
N PHE A 87 0.57 -10.55 10.36
CA PHE A 87 1.65 -11.55 10.28
C PHE A 87 2.49 -11.43 9.01
N VAL A 88 2.19 -12.24 7.99
CA VAL A 88 2.94 -12.32 6.74
C VAL A 88 2.52 -11.30 5.69
N GLU A 89 1.37 -10.66 5.86
CA GLU A 89 0.89 -9.63 4.94
C GLU A 89 1.52 -8.28 5.27
N ILE A 90 1.91 -7.55 4.24
CA ILE A 90 2.60 -6.26 4.38
C ILE A 90 1.74 -5.16 3.77
N GLU A 91 1.66 -4.03 4.44
CA GLU A 91 0.89 -2.88 3.96
C GLU A 91 1.75 -1.81 3.28
N ASP A 92 2.97 -1.67 3.73
CA ASP A 92 3.99 -0.81 3.13
C ASP A 92 5.39 -1.30 3.50
N GLY A 93 6.38 -0.95 2.71
CA GLY A 93 7.76 -1.34 2.99
C GLY A 93 8.75 -0.84 1.95
N VAL A 94 10.03 -1.04 2.25
CA VAL A 94 11.14 -0.82 1.33
C VAL A 94 12.13 -1.98 1.42
N ASN A 95 12.61 -2.45 0.26
CA ASN A 95 13.57 -3.54 0.21
C ASN A 95 15.01 -3.05 0.04
N GLU A 96 15.97 -3.97 0.14
CA GLU A 96 17.40 -3.70 0.06
C GLU A 96 17.88 -3.13 -1.29
N HIS A 97 17.05 -3.17 -2.34
CA HIS A 97 17.30 -2.55 -3.62
C HIS A 97 16.70 -1.14 -3.74
N GLY A 98 16.01 -0.66 -2.69
CA GLY A 98 15.35 0.64 -2.67
C GLY A 98 14.00 0.68 -3.39
N LEU A 99 13.38 -0.48 -3.67
CA LEU A 99 11.98 -0.50 -4.08
C LEU A 99 11.09 -0.29 -2.86
N ALA A 100 10.38 0.84 -2.82
CA ALA A 100 9.34 1.13 -1.83
C ALA A 100 7.95 0.89 -2.42
N VAL A 101 7.06 0.31 -1.60
CA VAL A 101 5.68 -0.01 -1.96
C VAL A 101 4.75 0.44 -0.84
N GLY A 102 3.70 1.16 -1.18
CA GLY A 102 2.63 1.53 -0.25
C GLY A 102 1.26 1.10 -0.79
N LEU A 103 0.49 0.43 0.03
CA LEU A 103 -0.85 -0.08 -0.28
C LEU A 103 -1.93 0.91 0.15
N THR A 104 -2.91 1.17 -0.70
CA THR A 104 -4.22 1.67 -0.30
C THR A 104 -5.30 0.71 -0.82
N SER A 105 -6.04 0.08 0.08
CA SER A 105 -7.09 -0.87 -0.29
C SER A 105 -8.30 -0.14 -0.88
N VAL A 106 -8.92 -0.73 -1.89
CA VAL A 106 -10.20 -0.29 -2.43
C VAL A 106 -11.22 -1.40 -2.17
N TYR A 107 -12.46 -1.03 -1.86
CA TYR A 107 -13.48 -2.05 -1.62
C TYR A 107 -13.79 -2.83 -2.91
N PRO A 108 -13.57 -4.15 -2.94
CA PRO A 108 -13.74 -4.91 -4.16
C PRO A 108 -15.23 -5.14 -4.47
N ASN A 109 -15.64 -4.80 -5.69
CA ASN A 109 -16.96 -5.20 -6.18
C ASN A 109 -17.00 -6.68 -6.59
N GLN A 110 -15.83 -7.26 -6.88
CA GLN A 110 -15.67 -8.65 -7.27
C GLN A 110 -14.33 -9.18 -6.78
N CYS A 111 -14.34 -10.37 -6.18
CA CYS A 111 -13.15 -11.10 -5.80
C CYS A 111 -12.99 -12.35 -6.67
N LYS A 112 -11.75 -12.74 -6.96
CA LYS A 112 -11.36 -13.98 -7.66
C LYS A 112 -10.26 -14.68 -6.88
N PRO A 113 -10.05 -16.00 -7.08
CA PRO A 113 -8.89 -16.66 -6.51
C PRO A 113 -7.59 -16.01 -7.00
N GLY A 114 -6.72 -15.63 -6.06
CA GLY A 114 -5.47 -14.95 -6.37
C GLY A 114 -4.80 -14.37 -5.12
N PHE A 115 -3.85 -13.48 -5.34
CA PHE A 115 -3.17 -12.76 -4.28
C PHE A 115 -4.04 -11.62 -3.77
N ASN A 116 -4.23 -11.53 -2.47
CA ASN A 116 -4.80 -10.32 -1.86
C ASN A 116 -3.75 -9.19 -1.79
N ALA A 117 -4.20 -8.01 -1.40
CA ALA A 117 -3.38 -6.80 -1.44
C ALA A 117 -2.10 -6.88 -0.59
N GLY A 118 -2.18 -7.40 0.64
CA GLY A 118 -1.03 -7.53 1.54
C GLY A 118 0.00 -8.56 1.05
N MET A 119 -0.47 -9.65 0.45
CA MET A 119 0.39 -10.65 -0.19
C MET A 119 1.08 -10.10 -1.45
N ILE A 120 0.41 -9.23 -2.21
CA ILE A 120 1.02 -8.56 -3.36
C ILE A 120 2.18 -7.67 -2.91
N VAL A 121 1.97 -6.81 -1.92
CA VAL A 121 3.03 -5.93 -1.39
C VAL A 121 4.23 -6.76 -0.93
N ARG A 122 3.98 -7.81 -0.14
CA ARG A 122 5.01 -8.73 0.33
C ARG A 122 5.79 -9.34 -0.84
N TYR A 123 5.08 -9.88 -1.83
CA TYR A 123 5.70 -10.50 -3.00
C TYR A 123 6.59 -9.53 -3.78
N LEU A 124 6.11 -8.30 -4.01
CA LEU A 124 6.89 -7.29 -4.74
C LEU A 124 8.17 -6.91 -3.99
N LEU A 125 8.10 -6.73 -2.66
CA LEU A 125 9.27 -6.42 -1.84
C LEU A 125 10.31 -7.55 -1.85
N GLU A 126 9.90 -8.80 -1.91
CA GLU A 126 10.79 -9.95 -1.91
C GLU A 126 11.37 -10.31 -3.29
N LYS A 127 10.69 -9.94 -4.37
CA LYS A 127 11.01 -10.50 -5.71
C LYS A 127 11.39 -9.44 -6.75
N CYS A 128 11.15 -8.15 -6.48
CA CYS A 128 11.37 -7.08 -7.45
C CYS A 128 12.40 -6.06 -6.94
N LYS A 129 13.25 -5.59 -7.82
CA LYS A 129 14.31 -4.61 -7.49
C LYS A 129 13.89 -3.17 -7.69
N ASN A 130 12.95 -2.94 -8.60
CA ASN A 130 12.55 -1.61 -9.06
C ASN A 130 11.11 -1.60 -9.56
N VAL A 131 10.61 -0.42 -9.85
CA VAL A 131 9.24 -0.19 -10.33
C VAL A 131 8.94 -0.98 -11.62
N SER A 132 9.87 -1.05 -12.56
CA SER A 132 9.66 -1.76 -13.84
C SER A 132 9.47 -3.26 -13.63
N GLU A 133 10.27 -3.87 -12.76
CA GLU A 133 10.14 -5.28 -12.40
C GLU A 133 8.81 -5.52 -11.65
N ALA A 134 8.44 -4.64 -10.71
CA ALA A 134 7.19 -4.74 -9.96
C ALA A 134 5.96 -4.68 -10.88
N VAL A 135 5.93 -3.74 -11.83
CA VAL A 135 4.86 -3.63 -12.83
C VAL A 135 4.78 -4.90 -13.69
N SER A 136 5.92 -5.37 -14.19
CA SER A 136 5.99 -6.58 -15.02
C SER A 136 5.52 -7.83 -14.26
N CYS A 137 5.87 -7.90 -12.98
CA CYS A 137 5.48 -8.97 -12.09
C CYS A 137 3.96 -8.98 -11.84
N LEU A 138 3.36 -7.83 -11.56
CA LEU A 138 1.92 -7.71 -11.31
C LEU A 138 1.07 -8.22 -12.47
N TYR A 139 1.49 -8.01 -13.72
CA TYR A 139 0.78 -8.54 -14.89
C TYR A 139 0.78 -10.07 -14.98
N GLN A 140 1.64 -10.75 -14.22
CA GLN A 140 1.75 -12.21 -14.21
C GLN A 140 1.03 -12.84 -13.00
N LEU A 141 0.65 -12.05 -12.01
CA LEU A 141 -0.01 -12.53 -10.79
C LEU A 141 -1.53 -12.53 -10.94
N PRO A 142 -2.22 -13.59 -10.48
CA PRO A 142 -3.66 -13.54 -10.30
C PRO A 142 -4.00 -12.62 -9.11
N ILE A 143 -4.79 -11.60 -9.34
CA ILE A 143 -5.20 -10.62 -8.32
C ILE A 143 -6.57 -10.99 -7.78
N ALA A 144 -6.70 -11.06 -6.45
CA ALA A 144 -7.94 -11.43 -5.77
C ALA A 144 -8.78 -10.22 -5.34
N SER A 145 -8.14 -9.14 -4.91
CA SER A 145 -8.75 -7.97 -4.27
C SER A 145 -8.65 -6.71 -5.15
N ALA A 146 -9.10 -5.59 -4.63
CA ALA A 146 -9.00 -4.30 -5.28
C ALA A 146 -8.12 -3.35 -4.43
N GLN A 147 -7.16 -2.70 -5.06
CA GLN A 147 -6.20 -1.83 -4.38
C GLN A 147 -5.53 -0.85 -5.33
N THR A 148 -4.96 0.20 -4.75
CA THR A 148 -3.92 0.97 -5.42
C THR A 148 -2.56 0.65 -4.77
N LEU A 149 -1.52 0.67 -5.58
CA LEU A 149 -0.14 0.51 -5.14
C LEU A 149 0.64 1.75 -5.55
N THR A 150 1.18 2.47 -4.58
CA THR A 150 2.14 3.55 -4.84
C THR A 150 3.53 2.96 -4.77
N LEU A 151 4.32 3.15 -5.82
CA LEU A 151 5.67 2.61 -5.94
C LEU A 151 6.68 3.74 -6.12
N ALA A 152 7.85 3.56 -5.53
CA ALA A 152 9.04 4.37 -5.78
C ALA A 152 10.28 3.47 -5.81
N ASP A 153 11.30 3.83 -6.59
CA ASP A 153 12.57 3.11 -6.58
C ASP A 153 13.77 4.05 -6.51
N ALA A 154 14.93 3.49 -6.16
CA ALA A 154 16.19 4.21 -6.01
C ALA A 154 16.67 4.95 -7.29
N MET A 155 16.06 4.69 -8.45
CA MET A 155 16.34 5.38 -9.70
C MET A 155 15.47 6.63 -9.89
N GLY A 156 14.58 6.94 -8.95
CA GLY A 156 13.64 8.05 -9.00
C GLY A 156 12.38 7.78 -9.82
N THR A 157 12.13 6.53 -10.20
CA THR A 157 10.89 6.16 -10.85
C THR A 157 9.79 6.06 -9.80
N ILE A 158 8.71 6.78 -10.01
CA ILE A 158 7.51 6.74 -9.16
C ILE A 158 6.29 6.43 -10.00
N THR A 159 5.31 5.70 -9.45
CA THR A 159 4.06 5.41 -10.14
C THR A 159 2.94 5.03 -9.17
N VAL A 160 1.70 5.18 -9.61
CA VAL A 160 0.53 4.54 -9.00
C VAL A 160 0.03 3.45 -9.95
N ILE A 161 -0.35 2.33 -9.35
CA ILE A 161 -1.01 1.22 -10.04
C ILE A 161 -2.38 1.04 -9.41
N GLU A 162 -3.43 1.12 -10.20
CA GLU A 162 -4.77 0.75 -9.80
C GLU A 162 -5.08 -0.64 -10.33
N CYS A 163 -5.45 -1.55 -9.48
CA CYS A 163 -5.73 -2.92 -9.91
C CYS A 163 -6.84 -3.60 -9.09
N ASN A 164 -7.51 -4.51 -9.75
CA ASN A 164 -8.50 -5.41 -9.17
C ASN A 164 -8.42 -6.79 -9.83
N ALA A 165 -9.35 -7.67 -9.52
CA ALA A 165 -9.39 -9.03 -10.06
C ALA A 165 -9.61 -9.11 -11.60
N GLU A 166 -9.87 -8.00 -12.27
CA GLU A 166 -10.19 -7.94 -13.71
C GLU A 166 -9.18 -7.12 -14.51
N GLN A 167 -8.63 -6.05 -13.92
CA GLN A 167 -7.79 -5.09 -14.63
C GLN A 167 -6.61 -4.63 -13.78
N ILE A 168 -5.53 -4.27 -14.48
CA ILE A 168 -4.38 -3.55 -13.95
C ILE A 168 -4.19 -2.33 -14.82
N LYS A 169 -4.12 -1.17 -14.21
CA LYS A 169 -3.78 0.10 -14.85
C LYS A 169 -2.62 0.74 -14.12
N VAL A 170 -1.66 1.18 -14.91
CA VAL A 170 -0.45 1.85 -14.42
C VAL A 170 -0.54 3.29 -14.86
N GLU A 171 -0.22 4.22 -13.96
CA GLU A 171 -0.14 5.63 -14.32
C GLU A 171 0.86 5.81 -15.48
N LYS A 172 0.34 6.30 -16.60
CA LYS A 172 1.20 6.60 -17.73
C LYS A 172 1.89 7.94 -17.44
N THR A 173 3.15 7.88 -17.14
CA THR A 173 4.02 9.04 -17.16
C THR A 173 4.03 9.59 -18.61
N LEU A 174 3.21 10.58 -18.88
CA LEU A 174 3.09 11.20 -20.23
C LEU A 174 4.34 12.00 -20.62
N ASN A 175 5.31 12.12 -19.78
CA ASN A 175 6.69 12.57 -19.98
C ASN A 175 7.42 12.32 -18.67
N ASN A 176 8.65 11.98 -18.66
CA ASN A 176 9.55 11.74 -17.51
C ASN A 176 9.60 12.86 -16.43
N ASN A 177 8.48 13.57 -16.17
CA ASN A 177 8.39 14.79 -15.37
C ASN A 177 7.28 14.74 -14.31
N LEU A 178 6.75 13.57 -13.95
CA LEU A 178 5.95 13.50 -12.73
C LEU A 178 6.90 13.70 -11.55
N SER A 179 6.72 14.82 -10.88
CA SER A 179 7.43 15.08 -9.63
C SER A 179 6.77 14.43 -8.43
N PHE A 180 5.51 14.01 -8.54
CA PHE A 180 4.76 13.32 -7.49
C PHE A 180 3.65 12.42 -8.03
N VAL A 181 3.22 11.48 -7.21
CA VAL A 181 2.02 10.65 -7.38
C VAL A 181 1.32 10.50 -6.02
N CYS A 182 0.01 10.30 -6.01
CA CYS A 182 -0.75 10.05 -4.77
C CYS A 182 -1.93 9.12 -5.01
N ALA A 183 -2.35 8.42 -3.95
CA ALA A 183 -3.45 7.48 -3.95
C ALA A 183 -4.15 7.43 -2.58
N THR A 184 -5.43 7.10 -2.60
CA THR A 184 -6.24 6.81 -1.43
C THR A 184 -7.14 5.60 -1.72
N ASN A 185 -8.18 5.37 -0.92
CA ASN A 185 -9.05 4.19 -1.02
C ASN A 185 -10.13 4.33 -2.11
N THR A 186 -9.76 4.90 -3.24
CA THR A 186 -10.65 5.04 -4.41
C THR A 186 -9.83 5.05 -5.69
N PHE A 187 -10.40 4.57 -6.78
CA PHE A 187 -9.77 4.60 -8.10
C PHE A 187 -10.00 5.95 -8.78
N HIS A 188 -8.97 6.48 -9.41
CA HIS A 188 -9.00 7.75 -10.14
C HIS A 188 -8.75 7.61 -11.65
N PHE A 189 -8.20 6.47 -12.10
CA PHE A 189 -8.02 6.26 -13.53
C PHE A 189 -9.37 6.05 -14.21
N PRO A 190 -9.64 6.71 -15.35
CA PRO A 190 -10.94 6.64 -16.03
C PRO A 190 -11.45 5.22 -16.27
N GLU A 191 -10.53 4.30 -16.58
CA GLU A 191 -10.86 2.89 -16.82
C GLU A 191 -11.17 2.11 -15.55
N MET A 192 -10.78 2.64 -14.37
CA MET A 192 -10.96 2.00 -13.06
C MET A 192 -12.10 2.62 -12.26
N MET A 193 -12.50 3.87 -12.53
CA MET A 193 -13.53 4.58 -11.74
C MET A 193 -14.85 3.82 -11.66
N GLY A 194 -15.22 3.06 -12.69
CA GLY A 194 -16.43 2.24 -12.70
C GLY A 194 -16.45 1.09 -11.67
N TYR A 195 -15.32 0.80 -11.05
CA TYR A 195 -15.17 -0.21 -9.99
C TYR A 195 -15.26 0.38 -8.58
N ASN A 196 -15.37 1.70 -8.43
CA ASN A 196 -15.60 2.32 -7.12
C ASN A 196 -16.97 1.95 -6.58
N ASN A 197 -17.09 1.82 -5.26
CA ASN A 197 -18.33 1.50 -4.57
C ASN A 197 -18.73 2.64 -3.65
N ASP A 198 -19.58 3.54 -4.14
CA ASP A 198 -20.05 4.73 -3.41
C ASP A 198 -20.94 4.43 -2.20
N LYS A 199 -21.31 3.15 -1.99
CA LYS A 199 -22.13 2.73 -0.85
C LYS A 199 -21.32 2.37 0.39
N ILE A 200 -20.00 2.32 0.27
CA ILE A 200 -19.10 1.94 1.35
C ILE A 200 -18.47 3.19 1.94
N ASP A 201 -18.41 3.23 3.27
CA ASP A 201 -17.66 4.25 3.99
C ASP A 201 -16.16 4.05 3.74
N ASN A 202 -15.59 4.89 2.89
CA ASN A 202 -14.16 4.89 2.53
C ASN A 202 -13.38 5.97 3.30
N TRP A 203 -13.92 6.46 4.41
CA TRP A 203 -13.31 7.42 5.33
C TRP A 203 -12.80 8.67 4.60
N PHE A 204 -13.66 9.27 3.79
CA PHE A 204 -13.37 10.49 3.05
C PHE A 204 -12.20 10.34 2.04
N ALA A 205 -12.12 9.21 1.35
CA ALA A 205 -11.01 8.91 0.43
C ALA A 205 -10.81 10.02 -0.62
N GLU A 206 -11.89 10.55 -1.20
CA GLU A 206 -11.81 11.64 -2.18
C GLU A 206 -11.28 12.93 -1.56
N GLU A 207 -11.73 13.31 -0.37
CA GLU A 207 -11.27 14.51 0.32
C GLU A 207 -9.78 14.41 0.67
N ARG A 208 -9.33 13.25 1.15
CA ARG A 208 -7.92 12.96 1.41
C ARG A 208 -7.08 13.03 0.13
N TYR A 209 -7.59 12.49 -0.97
CA TYR A 209 -6.92 12.59 -2.27
C TYR A 209 -6.76 14.04 -2.71
N GLN A 210 -7.83 14.84 -2.63
CA GLN A 210 -7.80 16.25 -3.00
C GLN A 210 -6.84 17.06 -2.11
N THR A 211 -6.71 16.70 -0.84
CA THR A 211 -5.71 17.31 0.07
C THR A 211 -4.30 17.03 -0.43
N LEU A 212 -3.96 15.77 -0.72
CA LEU A 212 -2.65 15.38 -1.26
C LEU A 212 -2.37 16.10 -2.58
N TYR A 213 -3.25 15.94 -3.55
CA TYR A 213 -3.09 16.49 -4.90
C TYR A 213 -2.93 18.03 -4.89
N SER A 214 -3.76 18.71 -4.08
CA SER A 214 -3.69 20.16 -3.95
C SER A 214 -2.43 20.67 -3.26
N ALA A 215 -1.93 19.94 -2.25
CA ALA A 215 -0.72 20.29 -1.54
C ALA A 215 0.50 20.25 -2.47
N PHE A 216 0.63 19.19 -3.26
CA PHE A 216 1.70 19.06 -4.24
C PHE A 216 1.64 20.14 -5.34
N ASN A 217 0.46 20.38 -5.91
CA ASN A 217 0.29 21.38 -6.97
C ASN A 217 0.54 22.81 -6.49
N ARG A 218 0.11 23.17 -5.27
CA ARG A 218 0.33 24.51 -4.70
C ARG A 218 1.80 24.79 -4.43
N LYS A 219 2.56 23.77 -4.04
CA LYS A 219 3.98 23.94 -3.74
C LYS A 219 4.84 24.08 -4.98
N ASN A 220 4.35 23.65 -6.15
CA ASN A 220 5.00 23.78 -7.46
C ASN A 220 6.50 23.39 -7.44
N GLY A 221 6.79 22.24 -6.82
CA GLY A 221 8.16 21.74 -6.64
C GLY A 221 8.77 22.09 -5.28
N GLY A 222 10.05 21.75 -5.10
CA GLY A 222 10.75 21.95 -3.82
C GLY A 222 10.20 21.07 -2.69
N PHE A 223 9.77 19.86 -3.03
CA PHE A 223 9.36 18.83 -2.08
C PHE A 223 10.58 18.34 -1.31
N ASN A 224 10.39 18.02 -0.05
CA ASN A 224 11.44 17.56 0.85
C ASN A 224 10.82 16.81 2.04
N LEU A 225 11.66 16.17 2.86
CA LEU A 225 11.21 15.45 4.05
C LEU A 225 10.31 16.29 4.99
N PRO A 226 10.62 17.54 5.36
CA PRO A 226 9.72 18.37 6.15
C PRO A 226 8.36 18.64 5.50
N PHE A 227 8.28 18.69 4.18
CA PHE A 227 7.01 18.79 3.48
C PHE A 227 6.20 17.48 3.61
N ALA A 228 6.85 16.33 3.44
CA ALA A 228 6.21 15.04 3.59
C ALA A 228 5.66 14.83 5.02
N GLU A 229 6.44 15.17 6.05
CA GLU A 229 6.01 15.11 7.45
C GLU A 229 4.77 15.98 7.72
N LYS A 230 4.79 17.22 7.27
CA LYS A 230 3.65 18.13 7.38
C LYS A 230 2.42 17.68 6.62
N LEU A 231 2.63 17.05 5.46
CA LEU A 231 1.54 16.52 4.67
C LEU A 231 0.87 15.36 5.40
N LEU A 232 1.64 14.40 5.93
CA LEU A 232 1.12 13.28 6.71
C LEU A 232 0.43 13.72 8.01
N SER A 233 0.89 14.80 8.65
CA SER A 233 0.25 15.37 9.84
C SER A 233 -1.00 16.21 9.56
N GLY A 234 -1.38 16.39 8.29
CA GLY A 234 -2.61 17.08 7.91
C GLY A 234 -2.51 18.61 7.91
N ASP A 235 -1.31 19.19 7.87
CA ASP A 235 -1.12 20.65 7.87
C ASP A 235 -1.66 21.34 6.60
N TYR A 236 -1.94 20.55 5.54
CA TYR A 236 -2.42 21.07 4.25
C TYR A 236 -3.92 20.85 4.01
N GLY A 237 -4.62 20.18 4.91
CA GLY A 237 -6.03 19.85 4.82
C GLY A 237 -6.36 18.55 5.53
N PHE A 238 -7.60 18.10 5.39
CA PHE A 238 -8.01 16.83 6.02
C PHE A 238 -7.25 15.65 5.43
N LEU A 239 -6.53 14.94 6.28
CA LEU A 239 -5.81 13.71 5.93
C LEU A 239 -5.82 12.67 7.04
N CYS A 240 -5.66 13.08 8.31
CA CYS A 240 -5.52 12.21 9.48
C CYS A 240 -6.32 12.71 10.70
N GLN A 241 -7.11 13.77 10.56
CA GLN A 241 -7.79 14.41 11.68
C GLN A 241 -9.13 13.71 11.98
N TYR A 242 -9.09 12.43 12.33
CA TYR A 242 -10.27 11.67 12.73
C TYR A 242 -10.70 11.96 14.16
N ASP A 243 -11.98 11.77 14.43
CA ASP A 243 -12.47 11.74 15.81
C ASP A 243 -12.20 10.35 16.42
N ARG A 244 -11.13 10.24 17.19
CA ARG A 244 -10.70 9.00 17.83
C ARG A 244 -11.78 8.39 18.73
N SER A 245 -12.74 9.18 19.23
CA SER A 245 -13.85 8.66 20.02
C SER A 245 -14.79 7.75 19.23
N THR A 246 -14.76 7.84 17.89
CA THR A 246 -15.51 6.95 16.99
C THR A 246 -14.84 5.60 16.76
N GLY A 247 -13.66 5.36 17.36
CA GLY A 247 -12.86 4.16 17.15
C GLY A 247 -12.03 4.17 15.88
N LYS A 248 -11.90 5.32 15.19
CA LYS A 248 -11.14 5.53 13.95
C LYS A 248 -10.01 6.50 14.18
N ASP A 249 -8.82 6.21 13.65
CA ASP A 249 -7.69 7.14 13.69
C ASP A 249 -6.62 6.75 12.67
N THR A 250 -5.67 7.64 12.42
CA THR A 250 -4.40 7.29 11.80
C THR A 250 -3.53 6.62 12.84
N VAL A 251 -3.29 5.32 12.68
CA VAL A 251 -2.62 4.48 13.68
C VAL A 251 -1.11 4.38 13.48
N TRP A 252 -0.63 4.62 12.27
CA TRP A 252 0.79 4.90 11.98
C TRP A 252 0.97 5.77 10.75
N SER A 253 2.11 6.43 10.70
CA SER A 253 2.62 7.15 9.54
C SER A 253 4.05 6.72 9.27
N VAL A 254 4.43 6.61 8.01
CA VAL A 254 5.77 6.21 7.62
C VAL A 254 6.24 7.04 6.43
N ILE A 255 7.55 7.29 6.39
CA ILE A 255 8.24 7.85 5.23
C ILE A 255 9.45 6.95 4.96
N TYR A 256 9.57 6.50 3.74
CA TYR A 256 10.73 5.80 3.20
C TYR A 256 11.51 6.78 2.33
N ASP A 257 12.80 6.95 2.67
CA ASP A 257 13.78 7.78 1.97
C ASP A 257 14.87 6.90 1.34
#